data_3c36f363b4ab026b1461f6301d4c6ac8
#
_entry.id   3c36f363b4ab026b1461f6301d4c6ac8
#
_cell.length_a   1.000
_cell.length_b   1.000
_cell.length_c   1.000
_cell.angle_alpha   90.00
_cell.angle_beta   90.00
_cell.angle_gamma   90.00
#
_symmetry.space_group_name_H-M   'P 1'
#
loop_
_entity.id
_entity.type
_entity.pdbx_description
1 polymer ?
#
loop_
_entity_poly.entity_id
_entity_poly.type
_entity_poly.pdbx_seq_one_letter_code
_entity_poly.pdbx_strand_id
1 'polypeptide(L)'
;GSNPQPNEPWVESGPGLGALTNPVVERSQHLTVIELDRDLAARLRKRSELTVIESDVLKVDFGALSRDMQDAKLRVIGNLPYNISSPILFHLLGWADLVQDQHFMLQKEVVDRMVATPCNKDYSRLTVMLQWRYNMECVVEVPPESFTPPPKVDSAVVRMVPLSNPPDVDAKLLEEMVAVAFSQRRKMLRNTLGKWIEERGLSTDFDLTRRAEEVPVSDYIQLAQLAGQSAKP
;
A
#
# COMPACT_ATOMS: atom_id res chain seq x y z
N GLY A 1 -16.46 -8.41 -0.01
CA GLY A 1 -16.34 -7.29 -0.91
C GLY A 1 -16.50 -5.92 -0.33
N SER A 2 -16.22 -4.93 -1.15
CA SER A 2 -16.25 -3.51 -0.77
C SER A 2 -17.65 -2.92 -0.61
N ASN A 3 -18.68 -3.59 -1.06
CA ASN A 3 -20.08 -3.22 -0.97
C ASN A 3 -20.36 -1.72 -1.20
N PRO A 4 -20.18 -1.17 -2.43
CA PRO A 4 -20.39 0.24 -2.71
C PRO A 4 -21.83 0.69 -2.42
N GLN A 5 -21.96 1.89 -1.86
CA GLN A 5 -23.23 2.54 -1.59
C GLN A 5 -23.34 3.85 -2.38
N PRO A 6 -24.55 4.38 -2.62
CA PRO A 6 -24.71 5.64 -3.33
C PRO A 6 -23.94 6.79 -2.67
N ASN A 7 -23.30 7.63 -3.51
CA ASN A 7 -22.59 8.86 -3.12
C ASN A 7 -21.34 8.65 -2.24
N GLU A 8 -20.80 7.44 -2.17
CA GLU A 8 -19.53 7.22 -1.48
C GLU A 8 -18.35 7.77 -2.31
N PRO A 9 -17.26 8.22 -1.64
CA PRO A 9 -16.11 8.85 -2.30
C PRO A 9 -15.15 7.83 -2.91
N TRP A 10 -15.58 7.15 -3.96
CA TRP A 10 -14.81 6.13 -4.66
C TRP A 10 -13.81 6.73 -5.63
N VAL A 11 -12.59 6.22 -5.61
CA VAL A 11 -11.51 6.57 -6.53
C VAL A 11 -10.93 5.29 -7.13
N GLU A 12 -10.88 5.21 -8.44
CA GLU A 12 -10.25 4.10 -9.16
C GLU A 12 -8.97 4.54 -9.84
N SER A 13 -7.90 3.78 -9.62
CA SER A 13 -6.64 3.96 -10.33
C SER A 13 -6.59 3.05 -11.56
N GLY A 14 -6.38 3.66 -12.74
CA GLY A 14 -6.18 2.94 -14.00
C GLY A 14 -7.40 2.13 -14.42
N PRO A 15 -8.56 2.75 -14.65
CA PRO A 15 -9.80 2.03 -14.99
C PRO A 15 -9.72 1.24 -16.30
N GLY A 16 -8.85 1.62 -17.23
CA GLY A 16 -8.72 0.96 -18.52
C GLY A 16 -10.05 0.94 -19.27
N LEU A 17 -10.52 -0.26 -19.64
CA LEU A 17 -11.79 -0.45 -20.34
C LEU A 17 -13.01 -0.56 -19.40
N GLY A 18 -12.82 -0.40 -18.09
CA GLY A 18 -13.94 -0.26 -17.16
C GLY A 18 -14.39 -1.53 -16.45
N ALA A 19 -13.56 -2.57 -16.38
CA ALA A 19 -13.95 -3.84 -15.75
C ALA A 19 -14.33 -3.68 -14.27
N LEU A 20 -13.58 -2.87 -13.50
CA LEU A 20 -13.92 -2.54 -12.11
C LEU A 20 -14.84 -1.33 -12.02
N THR A 21 -14.73 -0.38 -12.97
CA THR A 21 -15.51 0.85 -13.01
C THR A 21 -17.01 0.59 -13.04
N ASN A 22 -17.46 -0.27 -13.93
CA ASN A 22 -18.89 -0.51 -14.16
C ASN A 22 -19.61 -1.05 -12.92
N PRO A 23 -19.13 -2.10 -12.22
CA PRO A 23 -19.79 -2.58 -11.02
C PRO A 23 -19.87 -1.54 -9.89
N VAL A 24 -18.85 -0.68 -9.76
CA VAL A 24 -18.83 0.37 -8.73
C VAL A 24 -19.85 1.46 -9.08
N VAL A 25 -19.86 1.93 -10.32
CA VAL A 25 -20.79 2.98 -10.78
C VAL A 25 -22.24 2.53 -10.66
N GLU A 26 -22.56 1.28 -10.96
CA GLU A 26 -23.91 0.75 -10.81
C GLU A 26 -24.47 0.93 -9.39
N ARG A 27 -23.59 0.87 -8.37
CA ARG A 27 -24.00 0.95 -6.97
C ARG A 27 -23.77 2.33 -6.35
N SER A 28 -22.63 2.96 -6.65
CA SER A 28 -22.29 4.25 -6.06
C SER A 28 -22.82 5.45 -6.84
N GLN A 29 -23.25 5.26 -8.09
CA GLN A 29 -23.78 6.26 -9.02
C GLN A 29 -22.75 7.28 -9.49
N HIS A 30 -21.59 7.37 -8.86
CA HIS A 30 -20.50 8.25 -9.24
C HIS A 30 -19.14 7.61 -8.87
N LEU A 31 -18.13 7.91 -9.69
CA LEU A 31 -16.78 7.43 -9.46
C LEU A 31 -15.76 8.44 -10.00
N THR A 32 -14.75 8.74 -9.24
CA THR A 32 -13.57 9.46 -9.73
C THR A 32 -12.56 8.44 -10.23
N VAL A 33 -12.04 8.64 -11.45
CA VAL A 33 -11.05 7.76 -12.05
C VAL A 33 -9.77 8.53 -12.36
N ILE A 34 -8.63 7.87 -12.16
CA ILE A 34 -7.30 8.41 -12.47
C ILE A 34 -6.76 7.59 -13.64
N GLU A 35 -6.59 8.21 -14.79
CA GLU A 35 -6.14 7.56 -16.02
C GLU A 35 -4.98 8.33 -16.64
N LEU A 36 -3.88 7.63 -16.91
CA LEU A 36 -2.69 8.21 -17.53
C LEU A 36 -2.83 8.31 -19.05
N ASP A 37 -3.48 7.32 -19.67
CA ASP A 37 -3.64 7.26 -21.12
C ASP A 37 -4.60 8.34 -21.60
N ARG A 38 -4.12 9.21 -22.49
CA ARG A 38 -4.88 10.34 -23.02
C ARG A 38 -6.15 9.93 -23.75
N ASP A 39 -6.07 8.87 -24.57
CA ASP A 39 -7.20 8.41 -25.36
C ASP A 39 -8.26 7.73 -24.50
N LEU A 40 -7.84 6.92 -23.55
CA LEU A 40 -8.73 6.31 -22.57
C LEU A 40 -9.40 7.36 -21.69
N ALA A 41 -8.65 8.36 -21.23
CA ALA A 41 -9.21 9.48 -20.46
C ALA A 41 -10.28 10.24 -21.25
N ALA A 42 -10.03 10.51 -22.54
CA ALA A 42 -11.00 11.17 -23.40
C ALA A 42 -12.29 10.36 -23.56
N ARG A 43 -12.19 9.03 -23.67
CA ARG A 43 -13.34 8.13 -23.74
C ARG A 43 -14.14 8.13 -22.45
N LEU A 44 -13.44 8.07 -21.31
CA LEU A 44 -14.07 8.05 -19.98
C LEU A 44 -14.81 9.35 -19.68
N ARG A 45 -14.30 10.49 -20.15
CA ARG A 45 -14.95 11.80 -19.98
C ARG A 45 -16.33 11.91 -20.66
N LYS A 46 -16.62 11.02 -21.60
CA LYS A 46 -17.95 10.95 -22.22
C LYS A 46 -19.02 10.38 -21.30
N ARG A 47 -18.61 9.74 -20.19
CA ARG A 47 -19.51 9.16 -19.20
C ARG A 47 -19.78 10.18 -18.10
N SER A 48 -21.03 10.62 -17.98
CA SER A 48 -21.42 11.65 -17.03
C SER A 48 -21.28 11.24 -15.56
N GLU A 49 -21.32 9.94 -15.27
CA GLU A 49 -21.15 9.39 -13.92
C GLU A 49 -19.70 9.38 -13.45
N LEU A 50 -18.73 9.69 -14.33
CA LEU A 50 -17.30 9.69 -14.00
C LEU A 50 -16.76 11.12 -13.90
N THR A 51 -15.91 11.35 -12.89
CA THR A 51 -14.97 12.47 -12.84
C THR A 51 -13.61 11.92 -13.24
N VAL A 52 -13.02 12.44 -14.31
CA VAL A 52 -11.76 11.92 -14.86
C VAL A 52 -10.61 12.83 -14.53
N ILE A 53 -9.59 12.27 -13.89
CA ILE A 53 -8.29 12.92 -13.66
C ILE A 53 -7.28 12.28 -14.61
N GLU A 54 -6.85 13.02 -15.61
CA GLU A 54 -5.80 12.56 -16.54
C GLU A 54 -4.45 12.84 -15.91
N SER A 55 -3.86 11.83 -15.29
CA SER A 55 -2.59 11.95 -14.57
C SER A 55 -1.96 10.59 -14.32
N ASP A 56 -0.65 10.61 -14.11
CA ASP A 56 0.04 9.52 -13.42
C ASP A 56 -0.44 9.50 -11.96
N VAL A 57 -0.91 8.35 -11.50
CA VAL A 57 -1.41 8.20 -10.13
C VAL A 57 -0.36 8.56 -9.08
N LEU A 58 0.92 8.35 -9.36
CA LEU A 58 2.03 8.71 -8.46
C LEU A 58 2.19 10.24 -8.30
N LYS A 59 1.55 11.03 -9.15
CA LYS A 59 1.56 12.50 -9.09
C LYS A 59 0.28 13.08 -8.49
N VAL A 60 -0.71 12.24 -8.19
CA VAL A 60 -1.98 12.71 -7.62
C VAL A 60 -1.82 13.02 -6.14
N ASP A 61 -2.27 14.21 -5.75
CA ASP A 61 -2.40 14.61 -4.35
C ASP A 61 -3.76 14.13 -3.82
N PHE A 62 -3.75 13.02 -3.09
CA PHE A 62 -4.97 12.45 -2.52
C PHE A 62 -5.56 13.32 -1.40
N GLY A 63 -4.73 14.15 -0.77
CA GLY A 63 -5.22 15.14 0.19
C GLY A 63 -6.11 16.18 -0.48
N ALA A 64 -5.67 16.71 -1.62
CA ALA A 64 -6.47 17.64 -2.43
C ALA A 64 -7.76 16.97 -2.90
N LEU A 65 -7.69 15.72 -3.34
CA LEU A 65 -8.85 14.97 -3.80
C LEU A 65 -9.88 14.76 -2.68
N SER A 66 -9.43 14.44 -1.47
CA SER A 66 -10.31 14.33 -0.29
C SER A 66 -10.99 15.67 0.02
N ARG A 67 -10.24 16.78 -0.03
CA ARG A 67 -10.80 18.13 0.19
C ARG A 67 -11.87 18.46 -0.85
N ASP A 68 -11.65 18.11 -2.11
CA ASP A 68 -12.63 18.32 -3.19
C ASP A 68 -13.92 17.52 -2.97
N MET A 69 -13.84 16.45 -2.21
CA MET A 69 -14.96 15.59 -1.81
C MET A 69 -15.43 15.90 -0.38
N GLN A 70 -15.30 17.15 0.08
CA GLN A 70 -15.79 17.62 1.36
C GLN A 70 -15.13 16.92 2.56
N ASP A 71 -13.81 16.69 2.47
CA ASP A 71 -13.01 16.01 3.49
C ASP A 71 -13.45 14.58 3.80
N ALA A 72 -14.15 13.95 2.87
CA ALA A 72 -14.57 12.56 3.01
C ALA A 72 -13.36 11.61 2.98
N LYS A 73 -13.44 10.53 3.74
CA LYS A 73 -12.45 9.46 3.66
C LYS A 73 -12.66 8.65 2.38
N LEU A 74 -11.63 8.60 1.55
CA LEU A 74 -11.67 8.00 0.23
C LEU A 74 -11.75 6.48 0.29
N ARG A 75 -12.45 5.88 -0.65
CA ARG A 75 -12.44 4.44 -0.91
C ARG A 75 -11.73 4.21 -2.24
N VAL A 76 -10.59 3.54 -2.21
CA VAL A 76 -9.70 3.42 -3.36
C VAL A 76 -9.74 1.99 -3.90
N ILE A 77 -9.86 1.88 -5.21
CA ILE A 77 -9.82 0.58 -5.91
C ILE A 77 -8.87 0.65 -7.10
N GLY A 78 -8.41 -0.48 -7.56
CA GLY A 78 -7.63 -0.56 -8.78
C GLY A 78 -7.16 -1.96 -9.10
N ASN A 79 -6.95 -2.19 -10.39
CA ASN A 79 -6.16 -3.30 -10.89
C ASN A 79 -4.79 -2.72 -11.20
N LEU A 80 -3.80 -2.98 -10.35
CA LEU A 80 -2.50 -2.32 -10.43
C LEU A 80 -1.56 -3.09 -11.36
N PRO A 81 -1.00 -2.42 -12.37
CA PRO A 81 0.02 -3.02 -13.22
C PRO A 81 1.24 -3.44 -12.42
N TYR A 82 1.88 -4.50 -12.87
CA TYR A 82 3.05 -5.09 -12.23
C TYR A 82 4.14 -4.07 -11.87
N ASN A 83 4.46 -3.16 -12.80
CA ASN A 83 5.58 -2.23 -12.67
C ASN A 83 5.32 -1.04 -11.73
N ILE A 84 4.04 -0.77 -11.37
CA ILE A 84 3.70 0.38 -10.50
C ILE A 84 3.07 -0.03 -9.18
N SER A 85 2.90 -1.32 -8.92
CA SER A 85 2.19 -1.80 -7.72
C SER A 85 2.87 -1.34 -6.43
N SER A 86 4.16 -1.60 -6.24
CA SER A 86 4.86 -1.15 -5.03
C SER A 86 4.94 0.37 -4.91
N PRO A 87 5.32 1.13 -5.95
CA PRO A 87 5.31 2.59 -5.88
C PRO A 87 3.97 3.19 -5.50
N ILE A 88 2.85 2.70 -6.04
CA ILE A 88 1.53 3.23 -5.72
C ILE A 88 1.12 2.93 -4.28
N LEU A 89 1.47 1.75 -3.77
CA LEU A 89 1.20 1.38 -2.38
C LEU A 89 1.95 2.30 -1.41
N PHE A 90 3.21 2.60 -1.69
CA PHE A 90 4.00 3.55 -0.90
C PHE A 90 3.51 4.99 -1.05
N HIS A 91 3.09 5.39 -2.24
CA HIS A 91 2.53 6.71 -2.47
C HIS A 91 1.27 6.96 -1.62
N LEU A 92 0.34 5.99 -1.62
CA LEU A 92 -0.89 6.06 -0.84
C LEU A 92 -0.66 6.03 0.67
N LEU A 93 0.43 5.42 1.11
CA LEU A 93 0.78 5.33 2.53
C LEU A 93 0.83 6.72 3.19
N GLY A 94 1.27 7.74 2.48
CA GLY A 94 1.33 9.12 2.97
C GLY A 94 -0.04 9.73 3.29
N TRP A 95 -1.12 9.18 2.74
CA TRP A 95 -2.49 9.65 2.97
C TRP A 95 -3.38 8.59 3.63
N ALA A 96 -2.80 7.63 4.35
CA ALA A 96 -3.58 6.57 5.00
C ALA A 96 -4.69 7.10 5.90
N ASP A 97 -4.48 8.23 6.57
CA ASP A 97 -5.48 8.86 7.44
C ASP A 97 -6.71 9.38 6.68
N LEU A 98 -6.59 9.61 5.37
CA LEU A 98 -7.67 10.13 4.52
C LEU A 98 -8.41 9.04 3.76
N VAL A 99 -8.08 7.77 4.01
CA VAL A 99 -8.63 6.61 3.32
C VAL A 99 -9.44 5.77 4.28
N GLN A 100 -10.64 5.40 3.85
CA GLN A 100 -11.49 4.46 4.59
C GLN A 100 -11.01 3.02 4.37
N ASP A 101 -10.79 2.65 3.12
CA ASP A 101 -10.26 1.34 2.70
C ASP A 101 -9.68 1.41 1.30
N GLN A 102 -8.89 0.39 0.98
CA GLN A 102 -8.34 0.17 -0.36
C GLN A 102 -8.56 -1.28 -0.75
N HIS A 103 -8.92 -1.50 -2.01
CA HIS A 103 -9.03 -2.84 -2.59
C HIS A 103 -8.27 -2.85 -3.91
N PHE A 104 -7.22 -3.66 -3.98
CA PHE A 104 -6.40 -3.76 -5.17
C PHE A 104 -6.29 -5.18 -5.65
N MET A 105 -6.35 -5.36 -6.96
CA MET A 105 -5.94 -6.60 -7.60
C MET A 105 -4.48 -6.46 -8.02
N LEU A 106 -3.66 -7.40 -7.56
CA LEU A 106 -2.21 -7.43 -7.73
C LEU A 106 -1.78 -8.84 -8.09
N GLN A 107 -0.52 -9.00 -8.50
CA GLN A 107 0.06 -10.33 -8.57
C GLN A 107 0.02 -10.99 -7.19
N LYS A 108 -0.30 -12.29 -7.16
CA LYS A 108 -0.40 -13.04 -5.91
C LYS A 108 0.86 -12.94 -5.06
N GLU A 109 2.05 -12.98 -5.66
CA GLU A 109 3.31 -12.88 -4.90
C GLU A 109 3.44 -11.57 -4.14
N VAL A 110 2.91 -10.47 -4.68
CA VAL A 110 2.91 -9.17 -3.99
C VAL A 110 1.95 -9.20 -2.80
N VAL A 111 0.75 -9.73 -2.99
CA VAL A 111 -0.22 -9.88 -1.90
C VAL A 111 0.32 -10.79 -0.80
N ASP A 112 0.99 -11.88 -1.16
CA ASP A 112 1.60 -12.79 -0.19
C ASP A 112 2.64 -12.06 0.69
N ARG A 113 3.43 -11.17 0.10
CA ARG A 113 4.36 -10.31 0.86
C ARG A 113 3.63 -9.32 1.77
N MET A 114 2.54 -8.73 1.29
CA MET A 114 1.77 -7.76 2.06
C MET A 114 1.18 -8.36 3.33
N VAL A 115 0.68 -9.59 3.26
CA VAL A 115 -0.02 -10.26 4.36
C VAL A 115 0.86 -11.24 5.14
N ALA A 116 2.14 -11.33 4.82
CA ALA A 116 3.07 -12.28 5.44
C ALA A 116 3.22 -12.05 6.95
N THR A 117 3.55 -13.12 7.66
CA THR A 117 3.90 -13.10 9.08
C THR A 117 5.40 -13.35 9.25
N PRO A 118 5.99 -13.02 10.42
CA PRO A 118 7.40 -13.31 10.67
C PRO A 118 7.75 -14.78 10.48
N CYS A 119 8.97 -15.05 10.09
CA CYS A 119 9.52 -16.38 9.79
C CYS A 119 8.98 -17.01 8.50
N ASN A 120 8.30 -16.22 7.68
CA ASN A 120 7.84 -16.63 6.36
C ASN A 120 8.80 -16.05 5.31
N LYS A 121 9.06 -16.82 4.24
CA LYS A 121 9.94 -16.39 3.13
C LYS A 121 9.44 -15.11 2.43
N ASP A 122 8.14 -14.84 2.47
CA ASP A 122 7.52 -13.68 1.84
C ASP A 122 7.57 -12.42 2.72
N TYR A 123 7.93 -12.57 3.99
CA TYR A 123 8.08 -11.45 4.92
C TYR A 123 9.23 -10.54 4.47
N SER A 124 8.94 -9.30 4.19
CA SER A 124 9.86 -8.38 3.52
C SER A 124 9.69 -6.94 4.01
N ARG A 125 10.50 -6.04 3.45
CA ARG A 125 10.37 -4.60 3.68
C ARG A 125 8.95 -4.10 3.40
N LEU A 126 8.35 -4.57 2.30
CA LEU A 126 6.96 -4.22 1.94
C LEU A 126 6.00 -4.61 3.06
N THR A 127 6.17 -5.80 3.62
CA THR A 127 5.35 -6.30 4.74
C THR A 127 5.36 -5.33 5.92
N VAL A 128 6.55 -4.98 6.38
CA VAL A 128 6.72 -4.11 7.57
C VAL A 128 6.14 -2.72 7.32
N MET A 129 6.48 -2.11 6.18
CA MET A 129 6.07 -0.74 5.87
C MET A 129 4.56 -0.60 5.73
N LEU A 130 3.87 -1.60 5.19
CA LEU A 130 2.42 -1.53 5.05
C LEU A 130 1.68 -1.99 6.30
N GLN A 131 2.16 -3.01 7.00
CA GLN A 131 1.50 -3.48 8.23
C GLN A 131 1.65 -2.52 9.41
N TRP A 132 2.55 -1.57 9.32
CA TRP A 132 2.60 -0.47 10.27
C TRP A 132 1.31 0.38 10.24
N ARG A 133 0.70 0.53 9.06
CA ARG A 133 -0.44 1.44 8.86
C ARG A 133 -1.76 0.74 8.57
N TYR A 134 -1.74 -0.48 8.06
CA TYR A 134 -2.93 -1.17 7.58
C TYR A 134 -3.10 -2.56 8.19
N ASN A 135 -4.37 -2.92 8.44
CA ASN A 135 -4.77 -4.32 8.46
C ASN A 135 -5.01 -4.77 7.03
N MET A 136 -4.43 -5.89 6.64
CA MET A 136 -4.52 -6.40 5.27
C MET A 136 -4.91 -7.85 5.26
N GLU A 137 -5.76 -8.21 4.29
CA GLU A 137 -6.17 -9.59 4.06
C GLU A 137 -6.29 -9.88 2.57
N CYS A 138 -5.94 -11.10 2.19
CA CYS A 138 -6.24 -11.61 0.85
C CYS A 138 -7.73 -11.99 0.82
N VAL A 139 -8.50 -11.30 0.01
CA VAL A 139 -9.95 -11.51 -0.08
C VAL A 139 -10.28 -12.67 -1.01
N VAL A 140 -9.57 -12.76 -2.13
CA VAL A 140 -9.77 -13.78 -3.14
C VAL A 140 -8.53 -13.94 -4.01
N GLU A 141 -8.24 -15.17 -4.40
CA GLU A 141 -7.24 -15.48 -5.43
C GLU A 141 -7.96 -15.59 -6.78
N VAL A 142 -7.34 -15.03 -7.82
CA VAL A 142 -7.90 -15.01 -9.17
C VAL A 142 -6.93 -15.70 -10.11
N PRO A 143 -7.30 -16.89 -10.66
CA PRO A 143 -6.40 -17.61 -11.55
C PRO A 143 -6.25 -16.91 -12.91
N PRO A 144 -5.15 -17.16 -13.64
CA PRO A 144 -4.90 -16.52 -14.93
C PRO A 144 -6.01 -16.71 -15.96
N GLU A 145 -6.69 -17.85 -15.92
CA GLU A 145 -7.77 -18.22 -16.85
C GLU A 145 -8.97 -17.27 -16.77
N SER A 146 -9.11 -16.52 -15.68
CA SER A 146 -10.20 -15.56 -15.50
C SER A 146 -10.02 -14.29 -16.34
N PHE A 147 -8.89 -14.14 -17.01
CA PHE A 147 -8.58 -12.95 -17.80
C PHE A 147 -8.43 -13.28 -19.29
N THR A 148 -8.68 -12.28 -20.14
CA THR A 148 -8.48 -12.36 -21.58
C THR A 148 -7.68 -11.14 -22.07
N PRO A 149 -6.41 -11.30 -22.52
CA PRO A 149 -5.60 -12.51 -22.47
C PRO A 149 -5.18 -12.87 -21.04
N PRO A 150 -4.92 -14.15 -20.74
CA PRO A 150 -4.53 -14.53 -19.39
C PRO A 150 -3.11 -14.01 -19.05
N PRO A 151 -2.89 -13.48 -17.84
CA PRO A 151 -1.55 -13.15 -17.37
C PRO A 151 -0.73 -14.42 -17.14
N LYS A 152 0.59 -14.27 -16.99
CA LYS A 152 1.50 -15.42 -16.78
C LYS A 152 1.46 -15.96 -15.35
N VAL A 153 0.91 -15.22 -14.40
CA VAL A 153 0.92 -15.55 -12.98
C VAL A 153 -0.46 -15.33 -12.35
N ASP A 154 -0.68 -15.94 -11.22
CA ASP A 154 -1.90 -15.76 -10.44
C ASP A 154 -2.00 -14.32 -9.92
N SER A 155 -3.22 -13.83 -9.83
CA SER A 155 -3.57 -12.56 -9.21
C SER A 155 -4.30 -12.80 -7.90
N ALA A 156 -4.37 -11.78 -7.07
CA ALA A 156 -5.15 -11.80 -5.84
C ALA A 156 -5.68 -10.40 -5.55
N VAL A 157 -6.78 -10.34 -4.82
CA VAL A 157 -7.35 -9.08 -4.34
C VAL A 157 -6.99 -8.95 -2.86
N VAL A 158 -6.36 -7.83 -2.52
CA VAL A 158 -6.05 -7.47 -1.14
C VAL A 158 -7.00 -6.37 -0.69
N ARG A 159 -7.52 -6.52 0.53
CA ARG A 159 -8.23 -5.46 1.25
C ARG A 159 -7.29 -4.82 2.25
N MET A 160 -7.20 -3.50 2.24
CA MET A 160 -6.35 -2.72 3.14
C MET A 160 -7.21 -1.74 3.91
N VAL A 161 -7.23 -1.87 5.24
CA VAL A 161 -7.99 -0.97 6.13
C VAL A 161 -6.99 -0.26 7.05
N PRO A 162 -6.92 1.07 7.01
CA PRO A 162 -6.02 1.79 7.89
C PRO A 162 -6.29 1.49 9.37
N LEU A 163 -5.21 1.34 10.14
CA LEU A 163 -5.30 1.20 11.59
C LEU A 163 -5.88 2.49 12.17
N SER A 164 -6.80 2.36 13.14
CA SER A 164 -7.43 3.53 13.80
C SER A 164 -6.45 4.29 14.68
N ASN A 165 -5.53 3.59 15.33
CA ASN A 165 -4.49 4.18 16.19
C ASN A 165 -3.13 3.62 15.81
N PRO A 166 -2.55 4.03 14.66
CA PRO A 166 -1.24 3.53 14.25
C PRO A 166 -0.18 4.00 15.25
N PRO A 167 0.87 3.19 15.49
CA PRO A 167 1.99 3.64 16.28
C PRO A 167 2.61 4.93 15.72
N ASP A 168 2.91 5.87 16.60
CA ASP A 168 3.55 7.13 16.20
C ASP A 168 5.05 6.88 16.00
N VAL A 169 5.49 6.96 14.76
CA VAL A 169 6.89 6.78 14.37
C VAL A 169 7.17 7.60 13.11
N ASP A 170 8.38 8.12 13.01
CA ASP A 170 8.82 8.80 11.79
C ASP A 170 8.89 7.78 10.63
N ALA A 171 8.05 7.96 9.63
CA ALA A 171 7.95 7.04 8.49
C ALA A 171 9.25 6.92 7.71
N LYS A 172 9.99 8.02 7.53
CA LYS A 172 11.27 8.02 6.81
C LYS A 172 12.34 7.26 7.58
N LEU A 173 12.36 7.43 8.89
CA LEU A 173 13.31 6.75 9.77
C LEU A 173 13.01 5.24 9.79
N LEU A 174 11.75 4.86 9.89
CA LEU A 174 11.33 3.46 9.81
C LEU A 174 11.73 2.85 8.47
N GLU A 175 11.47 3.55 7.37
CA GLU A 175 11.83 3.08 6.03
C GLU A 175 13.34 2.88 5.88
N GLU A 176 14.14 3.83 6.30
CA GLU A 176 15.61 3.74 6.28
C GLU A 176 16.11 2.52 7.06
N MET A 177 15.64 2.37 8.29
CA MET A 177 16.02 1.28 9.17
C MET A 177 15.63 -0.09 8.59
N VAL A 178 14.41 -0.21 8.10
CA VAL A 178 13.91 -1.46 7.52
C VAL A 178 14.65 -1.80 6.23
N ALA A 179 14.99 -0.81 5.40
CA ALA A 179 15.81 -1.01 4.21
C ALA A 179 17.19 -1.57 4.57
N VAL A 180 17.81 -1.06 5.62
CA VAL A 180 19.11 -1.58 6.15
C VAL A 180 18.94 -3.02 6.63
N ALA A 181 17.91 -3.30 7.40
CA ALA A 181 17.64 -4.64 7.95
C ALA A 181 17.50 -5.70 6.84
N PHE A 182 16.79 -5.38 5.77
CA PHE A 182 16.53 -6.31 4.68
C PHE A 182 17.59 -6.28 3.57
N SER A 183 18.63 -5.48 3.70
CA SER A 183 19.70 -5.38 2.68
C SER A 183 20.50 -6.68 2.53
N GLN A 184 20.59 -7.48 3.58
CA GLN A 184 21.23 -8.80 3.58
C GLN A 184 20.35 -9.80 4.32
N ARG A 185 19.28 -10.19 3.68
CA ARG A 185 18.18 -10.97 4.27
C ARG A 185 18.63 -12.26 4.97
N ARG A 186 19.62 -12.96 4.42
CA ARG A 186 20.09 -14.24 4.97
C ARG A 186 21.09 -14.12 6.12
N LYS A 187 21.55 -12.90 6.40
CA LYS A 187 22.51 -12.65 7.48
C LYS A 187 21.82 -12.19 8.76
N MET A 188 22.45 -12.43 9.90
CA MET A 188 22.01 -11.87 11.18
C MET A 188 22.04 -10.35 11.13
N LEU A 189 21.12 -9.74 11.85
CA LEU A 189 20.96 -8.27 11.89
C LEU A 189 22.16 -7.55 12.47
N ARG A 190 23.06 -8.24 13.21
CA ARG A 190 24.32 -7.64 13.67
C ARG A 190 25.16 -7.12 12.51
N ASN A 191 25.05 -7.74 11.33
CA ASN A 191 25.81 -7.37 10.13
C ASN A 191 25.22 -6.18 9.38
N THR A 192 24.01 -5.77 9.71
CA THR A 192 23.27 -4.69 9.05
C THR A 192 22.83 -3.63 10.07
N LEU A 193 21.81 -3.92 10.85
CA LEU A 193 21.30 -3.00 11.89
C LEU A 193 22.32 -2.75 13.01
N GLY A 194 23.23 -3.68 13.28
CA GLY A 194 24.25 -3.49 14.29
C GLY A 194 25.06 -2.22 14.05
N LYS A 195 25.52 -2.01 12.82
CA LYS A 195 26.23 -0.79 12.43
C LYS A 195 25.35 0.45 12.50
N TRP A 196 24.12 0.33 12.03
CA TRP A 196 23.16 1.43 12.04
C TRP A 196 22.87 1.92 13.46
N ILE A 197 22.71 0.99 14.41
CA ILE A 197 22.53 1.27 15.83
C ILE A 197 23.79 1.93 16.44
N GLU A 198 24.96 1.38 16.14
CA GLU A 198 26.24 1.89 16.64
C GLU A 198 26.51 3.31 16.15
N GLU A 199 26.33 3.57 14.86
CA GLU A 199 26.53 4.90 14.26
C GLU A 199 25.62 5.97 14.87
N ARG A 200 24.45 5.58 15.38
CA ARG A 200 23.50 6.47 16.04
C ARG A 200 23.67 6.54 17.55
N GLY A 201 24.61 5.78 18.11
CA GLY A 201 24.86 5.75 19.55
C GLY A 201 23.68 5.27 20.37
N LEU A 202 22.85 4.37 19.80
CA LEU A 202 21.67 3.87 20.50
C LEU A 202 22.03 2.79 21.52
N SER A 203 21.44 2.90 22.70
CA SER A 203 21.48 1.84 23.71
C SER A 203 20.14 1.09 23.64
N THR A 204 20.20 -0.20 23.28
CA THR A 204 19.01 -1.02 23.08
C THR A 204 19.31 -2.49 23.37
N ASP A 205 18.30 -3.20 23.81
CA ASP A 205 18.32 -4.66 23.97
C ASP A 205 17.77 -5.41 22.75
N PHE A 206 17.63 -4.72 21.62
CA PHE A 206 17.16 -5.32 20.38
C PHE A 206 18.05 -6.50 20.01
N ASP A 207 17.39 -7.67 19.79
CA ASP A 207 18.10 -8.90 19.50
C ASP A 207 18.63 -8.92 18.05
N LEU A 208 19.93 -8.69 17.91
CA LEU A 208 20.65 -8.65 16.64
C LEU A 208 21.10 -10.03 16.14
N THR A 209 20.82 -11.09 16.88
CA THR A 209 21.12 -12.48 16.43
C THR A 209 20.06 -13.00 15.46
N ARG A 210 18.91 -12.35 15.41
CA ARG A 210 17.82 -12.67 14.47
C ARG A 210 18.18 -12.23 13.06
N ARG A 211 17.49 -12.82 12.07
CA ARG A 211 17.47 -12.35 10.69
C ARG A 211 16.30 -11.40 10.51
N ALA A 212 16.35 -10.59 9.44
CA ALA A 212 15.32 -9.57 9.18
C ALA A 212 13.89 -10.14 9.17
N GLU A 213 13.69 -11.32 8.57
CA GLU A 213 12.37 -11.96 8.45
C GLU A 213 11.82 -12.53 9.78
N GLU A 214 12.65 -12.63 10.80
CA GLU A 214 12.24 -13.17 12.09
C GLU A 214 11.67 -12.11 13.03
N VAL A 215 11.86 -10.82 12.71
CA VAL A 215 11.52 -9.70 13.59
C VAL A 215 10.10 -9.21 13.34
N PRO A 216 9.24 -9.22 14.37
CA PRO A 216 7.88 -8.66 14.25
C PRO A 216 7.88 -7.18 13.90
N VAL A 217 6.82 -6.72 13.25
CA VAL A 217 6.65 -5.32 12.87
C VAL A 217 6.77 -4.40 14.10
N SER A 218 6.17 -4.79 15.23
CA SER A 218 6.21 -4.02 16.48
C SER A 218 7.64 -3.77 16.98
N ASP A 219 8.54 -4.74 16.81
CA ASP A 219 9.95 -4.57 17.25
C ASP A 219 10.68 -3.57 16.36
N TYR A 220 10.46 -3.60 15.05
CA TYR A 220 11.00 -2.59 14.14
C TYR A 220 10.52 -1.19 14.49
N ILE A 221 9.22 -1.06 14.78
CA ILE A 221 8.62 0.22 15.16
C ILE A 221 9.25 0.75 16.45
N GLN A 222 9.39 -0.10 17.47
CA GLN A 222 10.00 0.30 18.74
C GLN A 222 11.45 0.78 18.57
N LEU A 223 12.23 0.09 17.74
CA LEU A 223 13.60 0.51 17.45
C LEU A 223 13.63 1.86 16.71
N ALA A 224 12.75 2.07 15.76
CA ALA A 224 12.65 3.34 15.04
C ALA A 224 12.20 4.47 15.97
N GLN A 225 11.27 4.21 16.89
CA GLN A 225 10.86 5.19 17.90
C GLN A 225 12.01 5.58 18.81
N LEU A 226 12.81 4.62 19.25
CA LEU A 226 14.00 4.86 20.07
C LEU A 226 15.01 5.74 19.31
N ALA A 227 15.27 5.43 18.06
CA ALA A 227 16.17 6.22 17.21
C ALA A 227 15.64 7.65 16.99
N GLY A 228 14.35 7.82 16.83
CA GLY A 228 13.72 9.13 16.69
C GLY A 228 13.83 9.99 17.95
N GLN A 229 13.71 9.39 19.13
CA GLN A 229 13.87 10.09 20.41
C GLN A 229 15.30 10.57 20.61
N SER A 230 16.29 9.76 20.25
CA SER A 230 17.71 10.10 20.39
C SER A 230 18.16 11.20 19.41
N ALA A 231 17.45 11.41 18.31
CA ALA A 231 17.75 12.44 17.31
C ALA A 231 17.18 13.83 17.67
N LYS A 232 16.29 13.93 18.67
CA LYS A 232 15.75 15.21 19.13
C LYS A 232 16.76 15.88 20.06
N PRO A 233 17.07 17.18 19.83
CA PRO A 233 17.96 17.93 20.70
C PRO A 233 17.35 18.16 22.09
#